data_0cba6efeec3678474819481f69b3ca11
#
_entry.id   0cba6efeec3678474819481f69b3ca11
#
_cell.length_a   1.000
_cell.length_b   1.000
_cell.length_c   1.000
_cell.angle_alpha   90.00
_cell.angle_beta   90.00
_cell.angle_gamma   90.00
#
_symmetry.space_group_name_H-M   'P 1'
#
loop_
_entity.id
_entity.type
_entity.pdbx_description
1 polymer ?
#
loop_
_entity_poly.entity_id
_entity_poly.type
_entity_poly.pdbx_seq_one_letter_code
_entity_poly.pdbx_strand_id
1 'polypeptide(L)'
;MKASAFVYPWDVNGDPQAAGTIAAIGVQQVTLASAYHSTRALTPRHPRHRIVTAEHAAVLYATDDRWQGRELRPYAAGDWAPGDAFGEAAAALTDAGLEVHTWVVLAHNSRLGAEHPDTSVVNAYGDRYPWAPCIAQPATRAYLVDLAAEAAVRPGAHGTELESLGWYGLQHLHAHDKTGGVGLGDAGLYLMALCFCPTCREGYGAQGVDADELAAVVRAALEPVWRGAPSGGGWAGVEKLLGASPAGATRAWRDDTARTLQEAAVTAVRGAAPAGFQILLHADPVSYHVGANAGVDPAHILSVADGVVVPCAGGTDLLAPFAGAVGAVGVAGAVGVAGVAGVAGVAGAAEGGEVSGGSVIAANFTVVSGMGGSPGTLASDAARARALGATELRLYHAGLASDADLEAVRSALAGL
;
A
#
# COMPACT_ATOMS: atom_id res chain seq x y z
N MET A 1 -14.74 -17.34 2.07
CA MET A 1 -14.19 -15.99 1.79
C MET A 1 -13.47 -16.04 0.46
N LYS A 2 -13.64 -15.04 -0.43
CA LYS A 2 -12.82 -14.93 -1.65
C LYS A 2 -11.34 -14.77 -1.24
N ALA A 3 -10.46 -15.50 -1.91
CA ALA A 3 -9.02 -15.43 -1.64
C ALA A 3 -8.26 -15.03 -2.90
N SER A 4 -7.28 -14.14 -2.75
CA SER A 4 -6.31 -13.76 -3.76
C SER A 4 -4.89 -14.08 -3.31
N ALA A 5 -4.04 -14.49 -4.23
CA ALA A 5 -2.62 -14.70 -3.96
C ALA A 5 -1.75 -13.67 -4.69
N PHE A 6 -0.75 -13.12 -3.99
CA PHE A 6 0.26 -12.27 -4.60
C PHE A 6 1.22 -13.09 -5.44
N VAL A 7 1.54 -12.57 -6.63
CA VAL A 7 2.53 -13.14 -7.54
C VAL A 7 3.28 -12.04 -8.31
N TYR A 8 4.48 -12.37 -8.74
CA TYR A 8 5.23 -11.55 -9.69
C TYR A 8 5.12 -12.15 -11.10
N PRO A 9 5.26 -11.36 -12.16
CA PRO A 9 5.32 -11.90 -13.53
C PRO A 9 6.35 -12.98 -13.73
N TRP A 10 7.53 -12.86 -13.10
CA TRP A 10 8.59 -13.87 -13.19
C TRP A 10 8.31 -15.17 -12.40
N ASP A 11 7.26 -15.24 -11.60
CA ASP A 11 6.81 -16.49 -10.99
C ASP A 11 6.03 -17.36 -11.98
N VAL A 12 5.52 -16.75 -13.05
CA VAL A 12 4.61 -17.35 -14.04
C VAL A 12 5.30 -17.49 -15.40
N ASN A 13 5.95 -16.42 -15.89
CA ASN A 13 6.52 -16.37 -17.23
C ASN A 13 7.66 -17.37 -17.40
N GLY A 14 7.51 -18.26 -18.39
CA GLY A 14 8.51 -19.30 -18.66
C GLY A 14 8.33 -20.58 -17.86
N ASP A 15 7.26 -20.70 -17.07
CA ASP A 15 6.82 -21.95 -16.45
C ASP A 15 5.35 -22.24 -16.88
N PRO A 16 5.13 -23.20 -17.79
CA PRO A 16 3.79 -23.52 -18.28
C PRO A 16 2.89 -24.15 -17.22
N GLN A 17 3.41 -24.54 -16.06
CA GLN A 17 2.64 -25.15 -14.98
C GLN A 17 2.29 -24.14 -13.87
N ALA A 18 2.93 -22.98 -13.81
CA ALA A 18 2.82 -22.04 -12.71
C ALA A 18 1.37 -21.57 -12.47
N ALA A 19 0.70 -21.11 -13.51
CA ALA A 19 -0.68 -20.62 -13.41
C ALA A 19 -1.65 -21.72 -12.92
N GLY A 20 -1.54 -22.94 -13.45
CA GLY A 20 -2.33 -24.08 -12.99
C GLY A 20 -2.03 -24.47 -11.54
N THR A 21 -0.76 -24.42 -11.12
CA THR A 21 -0.36 -24.67 -9.73
C THR A 21 -0.96 -23.64 -8.78
N ILE A 22 -0.96 -22.35 -9.17
CA ILE A 22 -1.58 -21.27 -8.37
C ILE A 22 -3.09 -21.46 -8.29
N ALA A 23 -3.76 -21.79 -9.39
CA ALA A 23 -5.20 -22.06 -9.36
C ALA A 23 -5.56 -23.28 -8.47
N ALA A 24 -4.71 -24.31 -8.47
CA ALA A 24 -4.93 -25.54 -7.70
C ALA A 24 -4.86 -25.35 -6.17
N ILE A 25 -4.31 -24.24 -5.66
CA ILE A 25 -4.37 -23.94 -4.21
C ILE A 25 -5.75 -23.48 -3.76
N GLY A 26 -6.68 -23.20 -4.67
CA GLY A 26 -8.07 -22.86 -4.34
C GLY A 26 -8.34 -21.35 -4.24
N VAL A 27 -7.44 -20.49 -4.69
CA VAL A 27 -7.69 -19.05 -4.82
C VAL A 27 -8.54 -18.77 -6.06
N GLN A 28 -9.34 -17.73 -6.03
CA GLN A 28 -10.20 -17.30 -7.14
C GLN A 28 -9.56 -16.13 -7.90
N GLN A 29 -8.61 -15.47 -7.28
CA GLN A 29 -7.98 -14.24 -7.77
C GLN A 29 -6.47 -14.27 -7.54
N VAL A 30 -5.76 -13.52 -8.34
CA VAL A 30 -4.35 -13.20 -8.13
C VAL A 30 -4.15 -11.69 -8.12
N THR A 31 -3.22 -11.23 -7.29
CA THR A 31 -2.74 -9.85 -7.25
C THR A 31 -1.34 -9.85 -7.87
N LEU A 32 -1.28 -9.49 -9.17
CA LEU A 32 -0.09 -9.58 -10.02
C LEU A 32 0.64 -8.23 -10.06
N ALA A 33 1.94 -8.21 -9.75
CA ALA A 33 2.72 -7.00 -9.76
C ALA A 33 2.81 -6.39 -11.18
N SER A 34 2.37 -5.15 -11.33
CA SER A 34 2.52 -4.32 -12.54
C SER A 34 3.54 -3.20 -12.37
N ALA A 35 3.68 -2.64 -11.16
CA ALA A 35 4.76 -1.74 -10.77
C ALA A 35 5.27 -2.15 -9.39
N TYR A 36 6.58 -2.39 -9.27
CA TYR A 36 7.15 -2.94 -8.05
C TYR A 36 8.52 -2.34 -7.73
N HIS A 37 8.91 -2.35 -6.46
CA HIS A 37 10.21 -1.87 -5.99
C HIS A 37 11.34 -2.90 -6.24
N SER A 38 12.60 -2.54 -5.97
CA SER A 38 13.72 -3.47 -5.99
C SER A 38 13.53 -4.63 -5.01
N THR A 39 13.87 -5.84 -5.44
CA THR A 39 13.76 -7.03 -4.59
C THR A 39 14.71 -8.14 -5.04
N ARG A 40 15.02 -9.05 -4.11
CA ARG A 40 15.62 -10.34 -4.41
C ARG A 40 14.61 -11.41 -4.02
N ALA A 41 14.04 -12.07 -5.02
CA ALA A 41 13.00 -13.05 -4.86
C ALA A 41 13.54 -14.47 -5.05
N LEU A 42 13.30 -15.35 -4.06
CA LEU A 42 13.52 -16.79 -4.21
C LEU A 42 12.30 -17.39 -4.91
N THR A 43 12.51 -18.09 -6.02
CA THR A 43 11.46 -18.75 -6.81
C THR A 43 11.62 -20.27 -6.71
N PRO A 44 11.17 -20.92 -5.64
CA PRO A 44 11.54 -22.30 -5.30
C PRO A 44 11.04 -23.33 -6.31
N ARG A 45 9.99 -23.03 -7.06
CA ARG A 45 9.36 -23.96 -8.01
C ARG A 45 9.71 -23.69 -9.48
N HIS A 46 10.18 -22.47 -9.80
CA HIS A 46 10.38 -22.08 -11.19
C HIS A 46 11.46 -22.94 -11.87
N PRO A 47 11.21 -23.49 -13.09
CA PRO A 47 12.12 -24.45 -13.72
C PRO A 47 13.42 -23.85 -14.21
N ARG A 48 13.46 -22.55 -14.54
CA ARG A 48 14.63 -21.89 -15.16
C ARG A 48 15.54 -21.17 -14.19
N HIS A 49 15.01 -20.62 -13.08
CA HIS A 49 15.76 -19.81 -12.11
C HIS A 49 15.30 -20.09 -10.69
N ARG A 50 16.14 -19.75 -9.71
CA ARG A 50 15.85 -19.86 -8.27
C ARG A 50 15.89 -18.50 -7.58
N ILE A 51 16.60 -17.54 -8.15
CA ILE A 51 16.70 -16.17 -7.64
C ILE A 51 16.43 -15.21 -8.80
N VAL A 52 15.53 -14.25 -8.56
CA VAL A 52 15.33 -13.08 -9.41
C VAL A 52 15.80 -11.86 -8.64
N THR A 53 16.62 -11.03 -9.28
CA THR A 53 17.05 -9.74 -8.72
C THR A 53 16.44 -8.63 -9.57
N ALA A 54 15.39 -8.00 -9.04
CA ALA A 54 14.86 -6.74 -9.56
C ALA A 54 15.72 -5.61 -8.99
N GLU A 55 16.55 -5.00 -9.81
CA GLU A 55 17.61 -4.09 -9.38
C GLU A 55 17.09 -2.76 -8.88
N HIS A 56 15.95 -2.30 -9.39
CA HIS A 56 15.32 -1.03 -9.05
C HIS A 56 13.80 -1.11 -9.16
N ALA A 57 13.12 -0.12 -8.63
CA ALA A 57 11.68 0.03 -8.82
C ALA A 57 11.36 0.25 -10.30
N ALA A 58 10.46 -0.56 -10.85
CA ALA A 58 10.17 -0.59 -12.28
C ALA A 58 8.69 -0.92 -12.53
N VAL A 59 8.21 -0.53 -13.72
CA VAL A 59 7.00 -1.07 -14.31
C VAL A 59 7.34 -2.33 -15.11
N LEU A 60 6.45 -3.31 -15.06
CA LEU A 60 6.65 -4.66 -15.61
C LEU A 60 5.86 -4.83 -16.93
N TYR A 61 5.64 -3.74 -17.64
CA TYR A 61 4.94 -3.62 -18.91
C TYR A 61 5.55 -2.48 -19.73
N ALA A 62 5.22 -2.39 -21.01
CA ALA A 62 5.62 -1.25 -21.86
C ALA A 62 4.74 -0.02 -21.53
N THR A 63 5.38 1.09 -21.16
CA THR A 63 4.71 2.37 -20.84
C THR A 63 4.12 3.01 -22.11
N ASP A 64 3.08 3.81 -21.93
CA ASP A 64 2.49 4.61 -23.00
C ASP A 64 3.20 6.00 -23.18
N ASP A 65 2.71 6.80 -24.14
CA ASP A 65 3.31 8.08 -24.50
C ASP A 65 3.11 9.19 -23.46
N ARG A 66 2.35 8.98 -22.38
CA ARG A 66 2.10 9.99 -21.32
C ARG A 66 3.39 10.47 -20.65
N TRP A 67 4.45 9.68 -20.72
CA TRP A 67 5.74 9.96 -20.08
C TRP A 67 6.71 10.74 -20.98
N GLN A 68 6.35 11.01 -22.25
CA GLN A 68 7.20 11.77 -23.15
C GLN A 68 7.43 13.19 -22.63
N GLY A 69 8.71 13.59 -22.55
CA GLY A 69 9.12 14.92 -22.09
C GLY A 69 8.94 15.17 -20.59
N ARG A 70 8.49 14.17 -19.81
CA ARG A 70 8.39 14.30 -18.35
C ARG A 70 9.73 14.01 -17.68
N GLU A 71 10.08 14.82 -16.69
CA GLU A 71 11.28 14.64 -15.88
C GLU A 71 11.14 13.40 -14.98
N LEU A 72 10.03 13.32 -14.22
CA LEU A 72 9.71 12.15 -13.42
C LEU A 72 8.90 11.15 -14.25
N ARG A 73 9.44 9.96 -14.42
CA ARG A 73 8.83 8.87 -15.19
C ARG A 73 9.19 7.51 -14.59
N PRO A 74 8.38 6.48 -14.80
CA PRO A 74 8.71 5.14 -14.35
C PRO A 74 9.91 4.57 -15.10
N TYR A 75 10.63 3.70 -14.43
CA TYR A 75 11.73 2.93 -15.04
C TYR A 75 11.18 1.65 -15.62
N ALA A 76 11.66 1.27 -16.79
CA ALA A 76 11.42 -0.05 -17.34
C ALA A 76 12.20 -1.09 -16.54
N ALA A 77 11.67 -2.30 -16.44
CA ALA A 77 12.40 -3.44 -15.91
C ALA A 77 13.58 -3.81 -16.83
N GLY A 78 14.62 -4.39 -16.24
CA GLY A 78 15.71 -5.03 -16.98
C GLY A 78 15.36 -6.45 -17.41
N ASP A 79 16.41 -7.27 -17.60
CA ASP A 79 16.28 -8.67 -18.05
C ASP A 79 15.46 -9.56 -17.10
N TRP A 80 15.17 -9.10 -15.86
CA TRP A 80 14.35 -9.84 -14.90
C TRP A 80 12.86 -9.84 -15.23
N ALA A 81 12.38 -8.90 -16.06
CA ALA A 81 11.00 -8.84 -16.54
C ALA A 81 10.95 -8.11 -17.91
N PRO A 82 11.44 -8.73 -18.98
CA PRO A 82 11.57 -8.09 -20.30
C PRO A 82 10.21 -7.92 -20.97
N GLY A 83 10.09 -6.90 -21.81
CA GLY A 83 8.91 -6.67 -22.65
C GLY A 83 7.66 -6.33 -21.87
N ASP A 84 6.54 -6.98 -22.19
CA ASP A 84 5.28 -6.90 -21.45
C ASP A 84 5.12 -8.12 -20.53
N ALA A 85 6.01 -8.22 -19.54
CA ALA A 85 6.01 -9.35 -18.62
C ALA A 85 4.70 -9.47 -17.84
N PHE A 86 4.06 -8.33 -17.52
CA PHE A 86 2.74 -8.32 -16.89
C PHE A 86 1.68 -8.94 -17.80
N GLY A 87 1.58 -8.49 -19.06
CA GLY A 87 0.56 -8.99 -19.99
C GLY A 87 0.70 -10.49 -20.28
N GLU A 88 1.93 -10.99 -20.44
CA GLU A 88 2.20 -12.42 -20.60
C GLU A 88 1.73 -13.24 -19.39
N ALA A 89 2.06 -12.82 -18.17
CA ALA A 89 1.63 -13.49 -16.95
C ALA A 89 0.11 -13.41 -16.73
N ALA A 90 -0.48 -12.23 -16.96
CA ALA A 90 -1.92 -12.01 -16.81
C ALA A 90 -2.72 -12.92 -17.74
N ALA A 91 -2.30 -13.09 -19.00
CA ALA A 91 -2.92 -14.00 -19.94
C ALA A 91 -2.90 -15.47 -19.45
N ALA A 92 -1.73 -15.95 -19.01
CA ALA A 92 -1.58 -17.31 -18.50
C ALA A 92 -2.45 -17.58 -17.25
N LEU A 93 -2.54 -16.59 -16.34
CA LEU A 93 -3.36 -16.68 -15.12
C LEU A 93 -4.87 -16.67 -15.45
N THR A 94 -5.29 -15.82 -16.39
CA THR A 94 -6.67 -15.77 -16.88
C THR A 94 -7.06 -17.08 -17.58
N ASP A 95 -6.20 -17.65 -18.41
CA ASP A 95 -6.40 -18.94 -19.06
C ASP A 95 -6.53 -20.09 -18.05
N ALA A 96 -5.91 -19.96 -16.87
CA ALA A 96 -6.07 -20.89 -15.75
C ALA A 96 -7.36 -20.65 -14.92
N GLY A 97 -8.21 -19.70 -15.31
CA GLY A 97 -9.49 -19.38 -14.67
C GLY A 97 -9.39 -18.45 -13.46
N LEU A 98 -8.27 -17.73 -13.30
CA LEU A 98 -8.07 -16.79 -12.21
C LEU A 98 -8.44 -15.37 -12.64
N GLU A 99 -9.13 -14.64 -11.76
CA GLU A 99 -9.30 -13.18 -11.89
C GLU A 99 -7.99 -12.48 -11.59
N VAL A 100 -7.58 -11.51 -12.41
CA VAL A 100 -6.31 -10.80 -12.24
C VAL A 100 -6.59 -9.38 -11.74
N HIS A 101 -5.97 -9.01 -10.62
CA HIS A 101 -5.81 -7.64 -10.17
C HIS A 101 -4.37 -7.20 -10.29
N THR A 102 -4.14 -5.94 -10.60
CA THR A 102 -2.79 -5.37 -10.59
C THR A 102 -2.33 -5.09 -9.16
N TRP A 103 -1.04 -5.24 -8.92
CA TRP A 103 -0.38 -4.79 -7.70
C TRP A 103 0.58 -3.64 -8.04
N VAL A 104 0.30 -2.46 -7.46
CA VAL A 104 0.99 -1.23 -7.81
C VAL A 104 1.65 -0.64 -6.57
N VAL A 105 2.97 -0.74 -6.47
CA VAL A 105 3.76 -0.07 -5.42
C VAL A 105 4.19 1.30 -5.92
N LEU A 106 3.82 2.36 -5.21
CA LEU A 106 3.93 3.74 -5.67
C LEU A 106 5.08 4.51 -5.01
N ALA A 107 4.94 5.00 -3.79
CA ALA A 107 5.91 5.89 -3.15
C ALA A 107 7.10 5.13 -2.50
N HIS A 108 7.69 4.19 -3.23
CA HIS A 108 8.88 3.45 -2.81
C HIS A 108 9.83 3.23 -4.00
N ASN A 109 10.82 4.11 -4.18
CA ASN A 109 11.67 4.06 -5.36
C ASN A 109 13.05 4.69 -5.11
N SER A 110 14.01 3.87 -4.71
CA SER A 110 15.38 4.31 -4.40
C SER A 110 16.10 4.92 -5.61
N ARG A 111 15.84 4.42 -6.83
CA ARG A 111 16.45 4.95 -8.05
C ARG A 111 15.93 6.35 -8.36
N LEU A 112 14.62 6.58 -8.19
CA LEU A 112 14.03 7.92 -8.36
C LEU A 112 14.67 8.91 -7.41
N GLY A 113 14.79 8.56 -6.12
CA GLY A 113 15.42 9.46 -5.14
C GLY A 113 16.91 9.67 -5.35
N ALA A 114 17.63 8.73 -5.96
CA ALA A 114 19.03 8.90 -6.32
C ALA A 114 19.22 9.82 -7.53
N GLU A 115 18.39 9.68 -8.57
CA GLU A 115 18.43 10.49 -9.79
C GLU A 115 17.79 11.87 -9.60
N HIS A 116 16.76 11.98 -8.74
CA HIS A 116 16.01 13.19 -8.41
C HIS A 116 15.95 13.41 -6.88
N PRO A 117 17.08 13.79 -6.23
CA PRO A 117 17.16 13.86 -4.76
C PRO A 117 16.11 14.77 -4.11
N ASP A 118 15.65 15.78 -4.83
CA ASP A 118 14.65 16.73 -4.33
C ASP A 118 13.25 16.11 -4.18
N THR A 119 13.00 14.94 -4.76
CA THR A 119 11.75 14.20 -4.54
C THR A 119 11.69 13.50 -3.18
N SER A 120 12.83 13.32 -2.52
CA SER A 120 12.95 12.48 -1.32
C SER A 120 12.50 13.17 -0.03
N VAL A 121 12.07 12.37 0.94
CA VAL A 121 11.91 12.80 2.34
C VAL A 121 13.24 13.31 2.87
N VAL A 122 13.21 14.43 3.62
CA VAL A 122 14.37 15.04 4.31
C VAL A 122 14.05 15.11 5.79
N ASN A 123 14.83 14.44 6.65
CA ASN A 123 14.58 14.43 8.08
C ASN A 123 15.01 15.74 8.78
N ALA A 124 14.80 15.84 10.09
CA ALA A 124 15.14 17.02 10.88
C ALA A 124 16.65 17.34 10.96
N TYR A 125 17.51 16.41 10.59
CA TYR A 125 18.97 16.57 10.52
C TYR A 125 19.47 16.97 9.13
N GLY A 126 18.57 16.95 8.12
CA GLY A 126 18.90 17.22 6.73
C GLY A 126 19.26 15.98 5.91
N ASP A 127 19.19 14.76 6.50
CA ASP A 127 19.45 13.53 5.76
C ASP A 127 18.28 13.23 4.84
N ARG A 128 18.59 12.77 3.62
CA ARG A 128 17.59 12.36 2.63
C ARG A 128 17.36 10.87 2.68
N TYR A 129 16.11 10.46 2.42
CA TYR A 129 15.70 9.06 2.28
C TYR A 129 15.40 8.76 0.81
N PRO A 130 16.40 8.35 0.00
CA PRO A 130 16.19 8.14 -1.44
C PRO A 130 15.08 7.13 -1.77
N TRP A 131 14.84 6.16 -0.88
CA TRP A 131 13.81 5.14 -1.06
C TRP A 131 12.38 5.66 -0.84
N ALA A 132 12.23 6.82 -0.18
CA ALA A 132 10.96 7.38 0.25
C ALA A 132 10.66 8.71 -0.46
N PRO A 133 9.99 8.72 -1.62
CA PRO A 133 9.50 9.95 -2.23
C PRO A 133 8.57 10.70 -1.29
N CYS A 134 8.74 12.01 -1.17
CA CYS A 134 7.89 12.85 -0.34
C CYS A 134 6.54 13.09 -1.04
N ILE A 135 5.49 12.49 -0.54
CA ILE A 135 4.14 12.54 -1.11
C ILE A 135 3.47 13.93 -1.03
N ALA A 136 4.04 14.86 -0.26
CA ALA A 136 3.57 16.25 -0.20
C ALA A 136 4.00 17.07 -1.42
N GLN A 137 5.12 16.72 -2.06
CA GLN A 137 5.65 17.49 -3.17
C GLN A 137 4.77 17.39 -4.41
N PRO A 138 4.41 18.52 -5.06
CA PRO A 138 3.51 18.53 -6.20
C PRO A 138 4.00 17.67 -7.38
N ALA A 139 5.28 17.74 -7.74
CA ALA A 139 5.86 16.96 -8.84
C ALA A 139 5.84 15.45 -8.53
N THR A 140 6.20 15.06 -7.30
CA THR A 140 6.16 13.68 -6.83
C THR A 140 4.72 13.17 -6.84
N ARG A 141 3.77 13.96 -6.34
CA ARG A 141 2.34 13.59 -6.33
C ARG A 141 1.79 13.39 -7.74
N ALA A 142 2.08 14.31 -8.66
CA ALA A 142 1.65 14.19 -10.06
C ALA A 142 2.20 12.91 -10.71
N TYR A 143 3.49 12.62 -10.48
CA TYR A 143 4.11 11.38 -10.95
C TYR A 143 3.40 10.12 -10.39
N LEU A 144 3.15 10.08 -9.07
CA LEU A 144 2.51 8.93 -8.43
C LEU A 144 1.07 8.71 -8.88
N VAL A 145 0.30 9.79 -9.12
CA VAL A 145 -1.08 9.73 -9.62
C VAL A 145 -1.11 9.20 -11.06
N ASP A 146 -0.23 9.69 -11.92
CA ASP A 146 -0.14 9.21 -13.31
C ASP A 146 0.33 7.74 -13.38
N LEU A 147 1.30 7.36 -12.51
CA LEU A 147 1.75 5.98 -12.39
C LEU A 147 0.63 5.06 -11.90
N ALA A 148 -0.15 5.50 -10.90
CA ALA A 148 -1.29 4.74 -10.42
C ALA A 148 -2.30 4.47 -11.54
N ALA A 149 -2.68 5.50 -12.30
CA ALA A 149 -3.63 5.38 -13.41
C ALA A 149 -3.16 4.42 -14.51
N GLU A 150 -1.86 4.47 -14.86
CA GLU A 150 -1.31 3.61 -15.89
C GLU A 150 -1.09 2.18 -15.41
N ALA A 151 -0.43 2.00 -14.25
CA ALA A 151 -0.05 0.69 -13.76
C ALA A 151 -1.23 -0.14 -13.24
N ALA A 152 -2.29 0.53 -12.76
CA ALA A 152 -3.51 -0.14 -12.29
C ALA A 152 -4.34 -0.71 -13.44
N VAL A 153 -4.53 0.07 -14.51
CA VAL A 153 -5.45 -0.29 -15.60
C VAL A 153 -4.69 -0.95 -16.73
N ARG A 154 -4.42 -2.25 -16.56
CA ARG A 154 -3.71 -3.05 -17.56
C ARG A 154 -4.68 -4.01 -18.27
N PRO A 155 -4.41 -4.37 -19.53
CA PRO A 155 -5.19 -5.39 -20.24
C PRO A 155 -5.30 -6.68 -19.42
N GLY A 156 -6.51 -7.23 -19.30
CA GLY A 156 -6.77 -8.45 -18.55
C GLY A 156 -6.96 -8.25 -17.05
N ALA A 157 -6.76 -7.04 -16.50
CA ALA A 157 -7.02 -6.76 -15.09
C ALA A 157 -8.47 -6.33 -14.85
N HIS A 158 -9.07 -6.83 -13.76
CA HIS A 158 -10.43 -6.53 -13.31
C HIS A 158 -10.46 -5.61 -12.09
N GLY A 159 -9.29 -5.33 -11.51
CA GLY A 159 -9.12 -4.46 -10.37
C GLY A 159 -7.65 -4.18 -10.07
N THR A 160 -7.42 -3.44 -9.01
CA THR A 160 -6.07 -3.05 -8.56
C THR A 160 -5.96 -3.03 -7.04
N GLU A 161 -4.76 -3.27 -6.55
CA GLU A 161 -4.35 -3.05 -5.17
C GLU A 161 -3.21 -2.03 -5.16
N LEU A 162 -3.50 -0.82 -4.69
CA LEU A 162 -2.54 0.28 -4.61
C LEU A 162 -1.80 0.23 -3.28
N GLU A 163 -0.48 0.28 -3.32
CA GLU A 163 0.39 0.22 -2.15
C GLU A 163 1.33 1.42 -2.11
N SER A 164 1.78 1.80 -0.91
CA SER A 164 2.69 2.91 -0.68
C SER A 164 2.11 4.28 -1.09
N LEU A 165 0.86 4.56 -0.71
CA LEU A 165 0.19 5.86 -0.85
C LEU A 165 0.16 6.67 0.46
N GLY A 166 1.14 6.48 1.31
CA GLY A 166 1.26 7.16 2.61
C GLY A 166 2.70 7.55 2.92
N TRP A 167 2.98 7.71 4.23
CA TRP A 167 4.27 8.16 4.72
C TRP A 167 5.24 6.99 4.96
N TYR A 168 6.05 6.67 3.96
CA TYR A 168 7.05 5.61 4.05
C TYR A 168 8.13 5.92 5.10
N GLY A 169 8.68 7.11 5.09
CA GLY A 169 9.62 7.60 6.10
C GLY A 169 10.92 6.80 6.20
N LEU A 170 11.37 6.56 7.43
CA LEU A 170 12.62 5.83 7.72
C LEU A 170 12.49 4.32 7.46
N GLN A 171 11.31 3.77 7.48
CA GLN A 171 11.08 2.34 7.30
C GLN A 171 11.55 1.87 5.92
N HIS A 172 12.55 1.00 5.92
CA HIS A 172 13.05 0.33 4.73
C HIS A 172 13.62 -1.02 5.16
N LEU A 173 13.06 -2.09 4.62
CA LEU A 173 13.51 -3.45 4.95
C LEU A 173 14.43 -3.95 3.85
N HIS A 174 15.73 -3.72 4.02
CA HIS A 174 16.77 -4.25 3.15
C HIS A 174 17.75 -5.12 3.96
N ALA A 175 18.23 -6.22 3.37
CA ALA A 175 19.08 -7.19 4.08
C ALA A 175 20.34 -6.59 4.73
N HIS A 176 20.81 -5.46 4.22
CA HIS A 176 22.00 -4.76 4.71
C HIS A 176 21.72 -3.47 5.48
N ASP A 177 20.47 -3.13 5.75
CA ASP A 177 20.12 -1.96 6.54
C ASP A 177 20.65 -2.08 7.97
N LYS A 178 21.22 -1.01 8.48
CA LYS A 178 21.81 -0.92 9.81
C LYS A 178 21.14 0.20 10.64
N THR A 179 19.82 0.33 10.48
CA THR A 179 19.02 1.38 11.14
C THR A 179 18.64 1.06 12.57
N GLY A 180 18.95 -0.15 13.05
CA GLY A 180 18.66 -0.62 14.40
C GLY A 180 19.74 -0.34 15.45
N GLY A 181 20.63 0.65 15.24
CA GLY A 181 21.71 0.97 16.20
C GLY A 181 21.23 1.45 17.57
N VAL A 182 20.03 2.03 17.62
CA VAL A 182 19.29 2.37 18.85
C VAL A 182 17.82 1.96 18.67
N GLY A 183 17.14 1.69 19.78
CA GLY A 183 15.71 1.37 19.79
C GLY A 183 14.88 2.64 19.64
N LEU A 184 14.51 3.00 18.43
CA LEU A 184 13.72 4.21 18.17
C LEU A 184 12.30 4.13 18.77
N GLY A 185 11.69 2.95 18.83
CA GLY A 185 10.27 2.81 19.19
C GLY A 185 9.35 3.57 18.22
N ASP A 186 8.05 3.53 18.43
CA ASP A 186 7.09 4.19 17.51
C ASP A 186 7.29 5.70 17.46
N ALA A 187 7.47 6.35 18.63
CA ALA A 187 7.63 7.79 18.71
C ALA A 187 8.91 8.27 18.03
N GLY A 188 10.05 7.60 18.25
CA GLY A 188 11.31 7.93 17.57
C GLY A 188 11.24 7.70 16.07
N LEU A 189 10.62 6.61 15.62
CA LEU A 189 10.39 6.34 14.20
C LEU A 189 9.52 7.43 13.56
N TYR A 190 8.44 7.84 14.24
CA TYR A 190 7.59 8.94 13.77
C TYR A 190 8.38 10.23 13.59
N LEU A 191 9.18 10.62 14.60
CA LEU A 191 9.99 11.84 14.56
C LEU A 191 11.02 11.78 13.41
N MET A 192 11.69 10.64 13.22
CA MET A 192 12.63 10.43 12.13
C MET A 192 11.97 10.38 10.75
N ALA A 193 10.69 10.09 10.67
CA ALA A 193 9.92 10.06 9.42
C ALA A 193 9.27 11.40 9.06
N LEU A 194 9.34 12.43 9.92
CA LEU A 194 8.88 13.77 9.57
C LEU A 194 9.73 14.36 8.46
N CYS A 195 9.08 14.87 7.41
CA CYS A 195 9.76 15.46 6.27
C CYS A 195 9.92 16.98 6.46
N PHE A 196 11.11 17.49 6.21
CA PHE A 196 11.45 18.91 6.25
C PHE A 196 11.86 19.46 4.87
N CYS A 197 11.41 18.85 3.78
CA CYS A 197 11.55 19.47 2.46
C CYS A 197 10.76 20.78 2.38
N PRO A 198 11.02 21.67 1.40
CA PRO A 198 10.36 22.99 1.31
C PRO A 198 8.83 22.90 1.44
N THR A 199 8.18 21.99 0.72
CA THR A 199 6.72 21.81 0.77
C THR A 199 6.20 21.41 2.16
N CYS A 200 6.89 20.49 2.86
CA CYS A 200 6.48 20.09 4.20
C CYS A 200 6.70 21.19 5.22
N ARG A 201 7.77 22.00 5.07
CA ARG A 201 8.02 23.18 5.91
C ARG A 201 6.90 24.20 5.78
N GLU A 202 6.47 24.51 4.55
CA GLU A 202 5.30 25.36 4.29
C GLU A 202 4.03 24.77 4.89
N GLY A 203 3.85 23.44 4.77
CA GLY A 203 2.72 22.72 5.34
C GLY A 203 2.65 22.84 6.87
N TYR A 204 3.77 22.73 7.58
CA TYR A 204 3.80 22.94 9.03
C TYR A 204 3.47 24.41 9.38
N GLY A 205 3.98 25.37 8.60
CA GLY A 205 3.62 26.79 8.73
C GLY A 205 2.12 27.03 8.60
N ALA A 206 1.46 26.36 7.64
CA ALA A 206 0.01 26.42 7.47
C ALA A 206 -0.75 25.82 8.66
N GLN A 207 -0.15 24.89 9.39
CA GLN A 207 -0.68 24.32 10.65
C GLN A 207 -0.27 25.16 11.90
N GLY A 208 0.33 26.34 11.71
CA GLY A 208 0.71 27.25 12.79
C GLY A 208 2.00 26.88 13.54
N VAL A 209 2.87 26.05 12.94
CA VAL A 209 4.14 25.63 13.55
C VAL A 209 5.31 26.08 12.68
N ASP A 210 6.26 26.80 13.28
CA ASP A 210 7.52 27.15 12.62
C ASP A 210 8.35 25.89 12.37
N ALA A 211 8.77 25.69 11.13
CA ALA A 211 9.44 24.46 10.72
C ALA A 211 10.89 24.35 11.25
N ASP A 212 11.58 25.47 11.49
CA ASP A 212 12.92 25.47 12.07
C ASP A 212 12.88 25.16 13.57
N GLU A 213 11.89 25.73 14.27
CA GLU A 213 11.61 25.42 15.67
C GLU A 213 11.20 23.94 15.81
N LEU A 214 10.32 23.44 14.96
CA LEU A 214 9.93 22.04 14.96
C LEU A 214 11.12 21.11 14.75
N ALA A 215 11.99 21.40 13.77
CA ALA A 215 13.20 20.61 13.54
C ALA A 215 14.15 20.63 14.74
N ALA A 216 14.28 21.77 15.42
CA ALA A 216 15.07 21.90 16.64
C ALA A 216 14.47 21.06 17.78
N VAL A 217 13.15 21.09 17.97
CA VAL A 217 12.44 20.28 18.97
C VAL A 217 12.62 18.79 18.67
N VAL A 218 12.47 18.34 17.42
CA VAL A 218 12.70 16.95 17.02
C VAL A 218 14.12 16.50 17.37
N ARG A 219 15.14 17.28 17.01
CA ARG A 219 16.53 16.95 17.34
C ARG A 219 16.77 16.87 18.84
N ALA A 220 16.27 17.84 19.60
CA ALA A 220 16.39 17.85 21.05
C ALA A 220 15.69 16.66 21.71
N ALA A 221 14.51 16.30 21.24
CA ALA A 221 13.74 15.15 21.72
C ALA A 221 14.42 13.80 21.46
N LEU A 222 15.14 13.69 20.34
CA LEU A 222 15.86 12.46 19.98
C LEU A 222 17.25 12.35 20.62
N GLU A 223 17.81 13.43 21.18
CA GLU A 223 19.15 13.42 21.77
C GLU A 223 19.32 12.38 22.91
N PRO A 224 18.36 12.19 23.84
CA PRO A 224 18.43 11.09 24.80
C PRO A 224 18.33 9.71 24.17
N VAL A 225 17.54 9.58 23.06
CA VAL A 225 17.35 8.31 22.36
C VAL A 225 18.66 7.84 21.72
N TRP A 226 19.43 8.77 21.15
CA TRP A 226 20.76 8.45 20.61
C TRP A 226 21.73 7.93 21.67
N ARG A 227 21.49 8.25 22.94
CA ARG A 227 22.25 7.74 24.08
C ARG A 227 21.65 6.48 24.70
N GLY A 228 20.61 5.90 24.07
CA GLY A 228 19.99 4.64 24.49
C GLY A 228 18.77 4.79 25.40
N ALA A 229 18.25 6.00 25.62
CA ALA A 229 17.00 6.17 26.35
C ALA A 229 15.80 5.74 25.47
N PRO A 230 14.73 5.14 26.03
CA PRO A 230 13.54 4.79 25.26
C PRO A 230 12.80 6.06 24.80
N SER A 231 12.34 6.09 23.56
CA SER A 231 11.54 7.19 23.01
C SER A 231 10.07 7.16 23.48
N GLY A 232 9.59 6.01 23.95
CA GLY A 232 8.18 5.76 24.24
C GLY A 232 7.45 5.13 23.06
N GLY A 233 6.24 4.66 23.30
CA GLY A 233 5.37 4.00 22.32
C GLY A 233 4.09 4.78 22.05
N GLY A 234 3.50 4.53 20.91
CA GLY A 234 2.21 5.06 20.50
C GLY A 234 2.17 6.58 20.36
N TRP A 235 0.97 7.12 20.13
CA TRP A 235 0.77 8.56 19.99
C TRP A 235 1.14 9.36 21.25
N ALA A 236 0.88 8.81 22.43
CA ALA A 236 1.26 9.46 23.69
C ALA A 236 2.78 9.66 23.81
N GLY A 237 3.59 8.76 23.23
CA GLY A 237 5.04 8.92 23.12
C GLY A 237 5.41 10.10 22.22
N VAL A 238 4.74 10.27 21.09
CA VAL A 238 4.94 11.40 20.16
C VAL A 238 4.60 12.71 20.85
N GLU A 239 3.44 12.81 21.50
CA GLU A 239 3.03 14.02 22.25
C GLU A 239 3.98 14.36 23.40
N LYS A 240 4.51 13.36 24.09
CA LYS A 240 5.51 13.55 25.15
C LYS A 240 6.81 14.15 24.62
N LEU A 241 7.22 13.74 23.41
CA LEU A 241 8.47 14.20 22.80
C LEU A 241 8.35 15.59 22.16
N LEU A 242 7.25 15.86 21.45
CA LEU A 242 7.04 17.08 20.68
C LEU A 242 6.26 18.17 21.45
N GLY A 243 5.48 17.79 22.46
CA GLY A 243 4.38 18.59 22.99
C GLY A 243 3.10 18.42 22.14
N ALA A 244 1.93 18.57 22.75
CA ALA A 244 0.64 18.29 22.11
C ALA A 244 0.37 19.14 20.85
N SER A 245 0.70 20.44 20.88
CA SER A 245 0.44 21.33 19.74
C SER A 245 1.29 20.99 18.50
N PRO A 246 2.64 20.88 18.57
CA PRO A 246 3.43 20.45 17.41
C PRO A 246 3.10 19.03 16.96
N ALA A 247 2.85 18.10 17.87
CA ALA A 247 2.45 16.74 17.53
C ALA A 247 1.15 16.76 16.70
N GLY A 248 0.12 17.48 17.18
CA GLY A 248 -1.15 17.65 16.47
C GLY A 248 -0.98 18.28 15.08
N ALA A 249 -0.16 19.31 14.95
CA ALA A 249 0.13 19.97 13.67
C ALA A 249 0.83 19.03 12.67
N THR A 250 1.84 18.27 13.12
CA THR A 250 2.53 17.31 12.25
C THR A 250 1.60 16.19 11.79
N ARG A 251 0.71 15.72 12.66
CA ARG A 251 -0.30 14.71 12.33
C ARG A 251 -1.30 15.25 11.32
N ALA A 252 -1.89 16.43 11.55
CA ALA A 252 -2.84 17.06 10.65
C ALA A 252 -2.25 17.20 9.24
N TRP A 253 -1.02 17.71 9.13
CA TRP A 253 -0.33 17.82 7.85
C TRP A 253 -0.14 16.47 7.15
N ARG A 254 0.26 15.43 7.88
CA ARG A 254 0.44 14.09 7.32
C ARG A 254 -0.88 13.49 6.85
N ASP A 255 -1.92 13.58 7.66
CA ASP A 255 -3.24 13.04 7.35
C ASP A 255 -3.83 13.73 6.10
N ASP A 256 -3.80 15.06 6.03
CA ASP A 256 -4.30 15.83 4.88
C ASP A 256 -3.53 15.52 3.59
N THR A 257 -2.21 15.40 3.69
CA THR A 257 -1.34 15.09 2.55
C THR A 257 -1.60 13.67 2.02
N ALA A 258 -1.72 12.69 2.92
CA ALA A 258 -2.00 11.31 2.54
C ALA A 258 -3.38 11.18 1.88
N ARG A 259 -4.41 11.77 2.48
CA ARG A 259 -5.77 11.80 1.89
C ARG A 259 -5.78 12.43 0.50
N THR A 260 -5.12 13.57 0.34
CA THR A 260 -5.04 14.26 -0.96
C THR A 260 -4.43 13.37 -2.05
N LEU A 261 -3.34 12.63 -1.74
CA LEU A 261 -2.73 11.70 -2.68
C LEU A 261 -3.64 10.50 -2.96
N GLN A 262 -4.22 9.91 -1.92
CA GLN A 262 -5.10 8.74 -2.03
C GLN A 262 -6.32 9.03 -2.89
N GLU A 263 -7.01 10.15 -2.64
CA GLU A 263 -8.15 10.60 -3.47
C GLU A 263 -7.75 10.84 -4.93
N ALA A 264 -6.65 11.55 -5.15
CA ALA A 264 -6.18 11.84 -6.50
C ALA A 264 -5.82 10.56 -7.27
N ALA A 265 -5.15 9.60 -6.62
CA ALA A 265 -4.79 8.32 -7.22
C ALA A 265 -6.03 7.48 -7.55
N VAL A 266 -6.97 7.33 -6.60
CA VAL A 266 -8.23 6.60 -6.81
C VAL A 266 -9.04 7.24 -7.93
N THR A 267 -9.16 8.57 -7.94
CA THR A 267 -9.88 9.32 -8.98
C THR A 267 -9.24 9.10 -10.37
N ALA A 268 -7.91 9.15 -10.45
CA ALA A 268 -7.20 8.95 -11.71
C ALA A 268 -7.36 7.51 -12.24
N VAL A 269 -7.26 6.51 -11.36
CA VAL A 269 -7.53 5.11 -11.72
C VAL A 269 -8.97 4.94 -12.18
N ARG A 270 -9.94 5.49 -11.42
CA ARG A 270 -11.37 5.41 -11.77
C ARG A 270 -11.68 6.03 -13.12
N GLY A 271 -11.02 7.16 -13.45
CA GLY A 271 -11.16 7.83 -14.76
C GLY A 271 -10.56 7.06 -15.94
N ALA A 272 -9.59 6.18 -15.69
CA ALA A 272 -8.94 5.36 -16.71
C ALA A 272 -9.55 3.95 -16.83
N ALA A 273 -10.21 3.47 -15.79
CA ALA A 273 -10.70 2.09 -15.69
C ALA A 273 -12.07 1.88 -16.36
N PRO A 274 -12.36 0.66 -16.83
CA PRO A 274 -13.69 0.29 -17.26
C PRO A 274 -14.67 0.26 -16.07
N ALA A 275 -15.97 0.30 -16.36
CA ALA A 275 -17.00 0.14 -15.35
C ALA A 275 -16.85 -1.20 -14.61
N GLY A 276 -17.03 -1.17 -13.28
CA GLY A 276 -16.91 -2.34 -12.42
C GLY A 276 -15.48 -2.72 -12.03
N PHE A 277 -14.47 -1.94 -12.46
CA PHE A 277 -13.09 -2.14 -12.05
C PHE A 277 -12.91 -1.86 -10.54
N GLN A 278 -12.42 -2.83 -9.79
CA GLN A 278 -12.28 -2.75 -8.34
C GLN A 278 -10.97 -2.05 -7.94
N ILE A 279 -11.05 -1.11 -7.00
CA ILE A 279 -9.88 -0.37 -6.49
C ILE A 279 -9.76 -0.60 -4.99
N LEU A 280 -8.71 -1.30 -4.57
CA LEU A 280 -8.37 -1.50 -3.17
C LEU A 280 -7.08 -0.76 -2.82
N LEU A 281 -6.94 -0.35 -1.55
CA LEU A 281 -5.74 0.29 -1.04
C LEU A 281 -5.14 -0.55 0.09
N HIS A 282 -3.83 -0.77 0.06
CA HIS A 282 -3.12 -1.31 1.22
C HIS A 282 -3.11 -0.28 2.35
N ALA A 283 -3.57 -0.66 3.54
CA ALA A 283 -3.95 0.29 4.57
C ALA A 283 -3.53 -0.12 5.98
N ASP A 284 -2.83 0.79 6.67
CA ASP A 284 -2.61 0.78 8.12
C ASP A 284 -3.31 2.03 8.70
N PRO A 285 -4.30 1.84 9.59
CA PRO A 285 -5.11 2.95 10.13
C PRO A 285 -4.40 3.75 11.21
N VAL A 286 -3.22 3.35 11.65
CA VAL A 286 -2.52 3.98 12.76
C VAL A 286 -1.74 5.20 12.29
N SER A 287 -2.21 6.38 12.65
CA SER A 287 -1.73 7.68 12.15
C SER A 287 -0.25 7.99 12.44
N TYR A 288 0.34 7.38 13.47
CA TYR A 288 1.76 7.58 13.83
C TYR A 288 2.67 6.49 13.26
N HIS A 289 2.14 5.46 12.62
CA HIS A 289 2.97 4.48 11.94
C HIS A 289 3.64 5.08 10.71
N VAL A 290 4.71 4.44 10.30
CA VAL A 290 5.48 4.72 9.09
C VAL A 290 5.68 3.41 8.31
N GLY A 291 5.88 3.49 7.00
CA GLY A 291 6.01 2.32 6.15
C GLY A 291 5.05 2.36 4.96
N ALA A 292 5.03 1.28 4.20
CA ALA A 292 4.31 1.18 2.92
C ALA A 292 2.82 1.52 3.02
N ASN A 293 2.16 1.12 4.11
CA ASN A 293 0.70 1.17 4.24
C ASN A 293 0.22 2.28 5.21
N ALA A 294 1.14 3.11 5.73
CA ALA A 294 0.84 4.08 6.78
C ALA A 294 0.02 5.29 6.29
N GLY A 295 -0.77 5.86 7.20
CA GLY A 295 -1.49 7.11 6.95
C GLY A 295 -2.82 6.95 6.21
N VAL A 296 -3.52 5.83 6.39
CA VAL A 296 -4.81 5.57 5.76
C VAL A 296 -5.94 5.70 6.78
N ASP A 297 -6.73 6.76 6.68
CA ASP A 297 -7.93 6.96 7.51
C ASP A 297 -9.06 6.02 7.05
N PRO A 298 -9.62 5.19 7.94
CA PRO A 298 -10.61 4.19 7.58
C PRO A 298 -11.89 4.75 6.97
N ALA A 299 -12.46 5.79 7.57
CA ALA A 299 -13.72 6.37 7.10
C ALA A 299 -13.53 7.06 5.75
N HIS A 300 -12.42 7.78 5.60
CA HIS A 300 -12.09 8.48 4.37
C HIS A 300 -11.87 7.52 3.21
N ILE A 301 -10.97 6.52 3.38
CA ILE A 301 -10.61 5.63 2.26
C ILE A 301 -11.80 4.78 1.80
N LEU A 302 -12.64 4.31 2.72
CA LEU A 302 -13.84 3.54 2.39
C LEU A 302 -14.95 4.39 1.75
N SER A 303 -14.84 5.72 1.77
CA SER A 303 -15.73 6.61 1.02
C SER A 303 -15.30 6.85 -0.43
N VAL A 304 -14.04 6.55 -0.79
CA VAL A 304 -13.48 6.84 -2.11
C VAL A 304 -13.03 5.60 -2.89
N ALA A 305 -12.56 4.54 -2.19
CA ALA A 305 -12.15 3.26 -2.78
C ALA A 305 -13.19 2.16 -2.52
N ASP A 306 -13.10 1.05 -3.25
CA ASP A 306 -14.01 -0.10 -3.08
C ASP A 306 -13.64 -0.96 -1.87
N GLY A 307 -12.49 -0.71 -1.25
CA GLY A 307 -12.06 -1.39 -0.05
C GLY A 307 -10.57 -1.24 0.26
N VAL A 308 -10.12 -2.05 1.20
CA VAL A 308 -8.75 -2.01 1.73
C VAL A 308 -8.14 -3.41 1.85
N VAL A 309 -6.81 -3.44 1.80
CA VAL A 309 -5.98 -4.61 2.12
C VAL A 309 -5.20 -4.31 3.39
N VAL A 310 -5.51 -5.03 4.47
CA VAL A 310 -4.98 -4.76 5.81
C VAL A 310 -3.93 -5.78 6.19
N PRO A 311 -2.69 -5.37 6.56
CA PRO A 311 -1.65 -6.31 6.96
C PRO A 311 -2.00 -7.01 8.28
N CYS A 312 -1.92 -8.34 8.29
CA CYS A 312 -2.25 -9.18 9.44
C CYS A 312 -1.06 -10.06 9.91
N ALA A 313 0.15 -9.83 9.39
CA ALA A 313 1.34 -10.59 9.77
C ALA A 313 1.71 -10.45 11.28
N GLY A 314 1.41 -9.30 11.88
CA GLY A 314 1.60 -9.04 13.31
C GLY A 314 0.37 -9.27 14.19
N GLY A 315 -0.75 -9.67 13.61
CA GLY A 315 -2.05 -9.81 14.27
C GLY A 315 -3.19 -9.17 13.45
N THR A 316 -4.41 -9.38 13.89
CA THR A 316 -5.62 -8.95 13.16
C THR A 316 -6.24 -7.65 13.68
N ASP A 317 -5.63 -6.99 14.66
CA ASP A 317 -6.23 -5.84 15.36
C ASP A 317 -6.44 -4.62 14.46
N LEU A 318 -5.61 -4.47 13.42
CA LEU A 318 -5.74 -3.39 12.43
C LEU A 318 -7.02 -3.48 11.58
N LEU A 319 -7.74 -4.60 11.59
CA LEU A 319 -9.00 -4.77 10.87
C LEU A 319 -10.17 -4.01 11.53
N ALA A 320 -10.18 -3.95 12.86
CA ALA A 320 -11.31 -3.42 13.61
C ALA A 320 -11.71 -1.97 13.26
N PRO A 321 -10.78 -1.01 13.05
CA PRO A 321 -11.12 0.35 12.63
C PRO A 321 -11.87 0.42 11.29
N PHE A 322 -11.50 -0.43 10.32
CA PHE A 322 -12.17 -0.48 9.01
C PHE A 322 -13.57 -1.09 9.11
N ALA A 323 -13.71 -2.20 9.87
CA ALA A 323 -15.02 -2.81 10.11
C ALA A 323 -15.99 -1.85 10.82
N GLY A 324 -15.49 -1.08 11.80
CA GLY A 324 -16.26 -0.04 12.48
C GLY A 324 -16.71 1.08 11.53
N ALA A 325 -15.85 1.48 10.59
CA ALA A 325 -16.17 2.51 9.61
C ALA A 325 -17.25 2.06 8.61
N VAL A 326 -17.23 0.80 8.13
CA VAL A 326 -18.29 0.24 7.28
C VAL A 326 -19.65 0.28 7.99
N GLY A 327 -19.71 -0.08 9.27
CA GLY A 327 -20.93 -0.04 10.07
C GLY A 327 -21.49 1.39 10.21
N ALA A 328 -20.62 2.39 10.36
CA ALA A 328 -21.02 3.78 10.50
C ALA A 328 -21.58 4.38 9.20
N VAL A 329 -21.00 4.06 8.06
CA VAL A 329 -21.48 4.49 6.73
C VAL A 329 -22.86 3.88 6.43
N GLY A 330 -23.08 2.61 6.75
CA GLY A 330 -24.37 1.93 6.59
C GLY A 330 -25.49 2.54 7.41
N VAL A 331 -25.21 3.01 8.64
CA VAL A 331 -26.19 3.67 9.52
C VAL A 331 -26.52 5.09 9.03
N ALA A 332 -25.56 5.84 8.52
CA ALA A 332 -25.77 7.18 7.97
C ALA A 332 -26.64 7.14 6.70
N GLY A 333 -26.44 6.14 5.83
CA GLY A 333 -27.27 5.92 4.65
C GLY A 333 -28.73 5.52 4.97
N ALA A 334 -28.96 4.82 6.09
CA ALA A 334 -30.30 4.40 6.52
C ALA A 334 -31.11 5.52 7.20
N VAL A 335 -30.47 6.55 7.74
CA VAL A 335 -31.14 7.70 8.42
C VAL A 335 -31.51 8.81 7.44
N GLY A 336 -30.96 8.83 6.22
CA GLY A 336 -31.18 9.88 5.21
C GLY A 336 -32.54 9.88 4.50
N VAL A 337 -33.50 8.97 4.77
CA VAL A 337 -34.77 8.83 4.04
C VAL A 337 -35.98 9.14 4.89
N ALA A 338 -35.89 9.92 5.97
CA ALA A 338 -37.06 10.35 6.72
C ALA A 338 -37.08 11.89 6.93
N GLY A 339 -37.72 12.60 5.99
CA GLY A 339 -38.33 13.91 6.24
C GLY A 339 -37.59 15.13 5.73
N VAL A 340 -38.00 15.71 4.59
CA VAL A 340 -38.77 16.99 4.48
C VAL A 340 -39.17 17.18 3.01
N ALA A 341 -40.45 17.29 2.76
CA ALA A 341 -41.03 17.70 1.48
C ALA A 341 -40.93 19.22 1.31
N GLY A 342 -40.49 19.67 0.13
CA GLY A 342 -40.73 21.02 -0.35
C GLY A 342 -39.48 21.80 -0.77
N VAL A 343 -39.18 21.83 -2.05
CA VAL A 343 -39.09 22.93 -3.01
C VAL A 343 -38.47 22.39 -4.30
N ALA A 344 -39.16 22.55 -5.42
CA ALA A 344 -38.77 22.16 -6.75
C ALA A 344 -37.68 23.07 -7.30
N GLY A 345 -36.66 22.46 -7.93
CA GLY A 345 -35.62 23.17 -8.67
C GLY A 345 -34.70 22.18 -9.39
N VAL A 346 -35.02 22.00 -10.68
CA VAL A 346 -34.22 21.45 -11.81
C VAL A 346 -33.06 20.49 -11.47
N ALA A 347 -33.32 19.21 -11.66
CA ALA A 347 -32.35 18.14 -11.58
C ALA A 347 -31.76 17.83 -12.96
N GLY A 348 -30.42 17.91 -13.07
CA GLY A 348 -29.68 17.13 -14.04
C GLY A 348 -29.45 15.76 -13.43
N ALA A 349 -30.08 14.72 -13.96
CA ALA A 349 -29.93 13.34 -13.48
C ALA A 349 -28.56 12.81 -13.91
N ALA A 350 -27.65 12.65 -12.94
CA ALA A 350 -26.59 11.66 -13.04
C ALA A 350 -27.21 10.33 -12.58
N GLU A 351 -27.33 9.38 -13.49
CA GLU A 351 -27.75 8.00 -13.18
C GLU A 351 -26.70 7.37 -12.25
N GLY A 352 -27.02 7.32 -10.97
CA GLY A 352 -26.25 6.58 -9.97
C GLY A 352 -26.47 5.08 -10.19
N GLY A 353 -25.46 4.39 -10.73
CA GLY A 353 -25.44 2.95 -10.72
C GLY A 353 -25.47 2.44 -9.28
N GLU A 354 -26.42 1.57 -8.97
CA GLU A 354 -26.51 0.86 -7.70
C GLU A 354 -25.21 0.04 -7.50
N VAL A 355 -24.33 0.52 -6.60
CA VAL A 355 -23.24 -0.30 -6.06
C VAL A 355 -23.86 -1.20 -4.97
N SER A 356 -24.40 -2.33 -5.38
CA SER A 356 -24.86 -3.39 -4.48
C SER A 356 -23.68 -4.28 -4.07
N GLY A 357 -22.82 -3.80 -3.17
CA GLY A 357 -21.75 -4.59 -2.58
C GLY A 357 -21.10 -3.79 -1.46
N GLY A 358 -21.09 -4.34 -0.24
CA GLY A 358 -20.39 -3.71 0.87
C GLY A 358 -18.88 -3.57 0.57
N SER A 359 -18.21 -2.58 1.18
CA SER A 359 -16.78 -2.36 0.99
C SER A 359 -15.96 -3.62 1.33
N VAL A 360 -14.95 -3.90 0.52
CA VAL A 360 -14.03 -5.02 0.76
C VAL A 360 -13.06 -4.69 1.89
N ILE A 361 -12.97 -5.57 2.89
CA ILE A 361 -11.90 -5.56 3.90
C ILE A 361 -11.14 -6.87 3.72
N ALA A 362 -9.98 -6.79 3.06
CA ALA A 362 -9.15 -7.96 2.78
C ALA A 362 -8.06 -8.11 3.85
N ALA A 363 -8.05 -9.25 4.55
CA ALA A 363 -7.01 -9.58 5.51
C ALA A 363 -5.80 -10.19 4.79
N ASN A 364 -4.62 -9.57 4.90
CA ASN A 364 -3.40 -10.00 4.23
C ASN A 364 -2.49 -10.79 5.17
N PHE A 365 -2.30 -12.09 4.90
CA PHE A 365 -1.46 -13.01 5.65
C PHE A 365 -0.23 -13.44 4.87
N THR A 366 0.92 -13.45 5.53
CA THR A 366 2.13 -14.07 4.98
C THR A 366 2.02 -15.59 5.07
N VAL A 367 2.08 -16.26 3.91
CA VAL A 367 1.96 -17.73 3.80
C VAL A 367 3.28 -18.42 3.43
N VAL A 368 4.38 -17.69 3.50
CA VAL A 368 5.74 -18.18 3.23
C VAL A 368 6.44 -18.44 4.55
N SER A 369 6.62 -19.69 4.94
CA SER A 369 7.23 -20.07 6.22
C SER A 369 8.61 -19.49 6.42
N GLY A 370 9.45 -19.47 5.34
CA GLY A 370 10.78 -18.88 5.36
C GLY A 370 10.81 -17.34 5.56
N MET A 371 9.68 -16.67 5.45
CA MET A 371 9.50 -15.23 5.71
C MET A 371 8.76 -14.96 7.01
N GLY A 372 8.67 -15.94 7.90
CA GLY A 372 7.94 -15.83 9.17
C GLY A 372 6.43 -16.01 9.04
N GLY A 373 5.94 -16.43 7.88
CA GLY A 373 4.53 -16.77 7.67
C GLY A 373 4.13 -18.08 8.33
N SER A 374 2.84 -18.25 8.55
CA SER A 374 2.26 -19.43 9.24
C SER A 374 1.12 -20.04 8.43
N PRO A 375 1.38 -20.67 7.24
CA PRO A 375 0.33 -21.24 6.42
C PRO A 375 -0.47 -22.33 7.13
N GLY A 376 0.12 -23.03 8.10
CA GLY A 376 -0.56 -24.05 8.90
C GLY A 376 -1.64 -23.51 9.84
N THR A 377 -1.63 -22.24 10.21
CA THR A 377 -2.67 -21.59 11.04
C THR A 377 -3.67 -20.78 10.23
N LEU A 378 -3.52 -20.70 8.90
CA LEU A 378 -4.30 -19.83 8.03
C LEU A 378 -5.82 -19.98 8.23
N ALA A 379 -6.33 -21.20 8.43
CA ALA A 379 -7.77 -21.42 8.64
C ALA A 379 -8.27 -20.73 9.94
N SER A 380 -7.52 -20.86 11.04
CA SER A 380 -7.89 -20.21 12.31
C SER A 380 -7.71 -18.68 12.25
N ASP A 381 -6.68 -18.21 11.55
CA ASP A 381 -6.41 -16.77 11.39
C ASP A 381 -7.45 -16.12 10.49
N ALA A 382 -7.88 -16.80 9.41
CA ALA A 382 -8.98 -16.37 8.54
C ALA A 382 -10.32 -16.32 9.30
N ALA A 383 -10.60 -17.31 10.15
CA ALA A 383 -11.81 -17.31 10.99
C ALA A 383 -11.82 -16.12 11.96
N ARG A 384 -10.67 -15.80 12.58
CA ARG A 384 -10.49 -14.63 13.44
C ARG A 384 -10.66 -13.33 12.67
N ALA A 385 -10.04 -13.21 11.48
CA ALA A 385 -10.17 -12.04 10.63
C ALA A 385 -11.62 -11.81 10.21
N ARG A 386 -12.34 -12.89 9.83
CA ARG A 386 -13.78 -12.82 9.50
C ARG A 386 -14.61 -12.32 10.69
N ALA A 387 -14.33 -12.78 11.90
CA ALA A 387 -15.01 -12.31 13.11
C ALA A 387 -14.77 -10.83 13.39
N LEU A 388 -13.66 -10.27 12.90
CA LEU A 388 -13.32 -8.85 12.96
C LEU A 388 -13.78 -8.04 11.73
N GLY A 389 -14.59 -8.63 10.85
CA GLY A 389 -15.19 -7.94 9.71
C GLY A 389 -14.45 -8.09 8.38
N ALA A 390 -13.39 -8.90 8.29
CA ALA A 390 -12.77 -9.18 7.00
C ALA A 390 -13.72 -9.96 6.08
N THR A 391 -13.80 -9.52 4.82
CA THR A 391 -14.66 -10.12 3.79
C THR A 391 -13.89 -11.01 2.83
N GLU A 392 -12.60 -10.74 2.65
CA GLU A 392 -11.71 -11.44 1.73
C GLU A 392 -10.35 -11.74 2.37
N LEU A 393 -9.58 -12.61 1.72
CA LEU A 393 -8.20 -12.95 2.10
C LEU A 393 -7.22 -12.50 1.02
N ARG A 394 -6.02 -12.10 1.47
CA ARG A 394 -4.84 -11.92 0.64
C ARG A 394 -3.71 -12.80 1.18
N LEU A 395 -3.05 -13.52 0.29
CA LEU A 395 -2.05 -14.53 0.63
C LEU A 395 -0.68 -14.10 0.06
N TYR A 396 0.15 -13.57 0.92
CA TYR A 396 1.49 -13.10 0.55
C TYR A 396 2.50 -14.22 0.82
N HIS A 397 3.12 -14.88 -0.12
CA HIS A 397 3.21 -14.68 -1.56
C HIS A 397 3.25 -16.06 -2.22
N ALA A 398 2.37 -16.38 -3.19
CA ALA A 398 2.31 -17.72 -3.77
C ALA A 398 3.57 -18.08 -4.56
N GLY A 399 4.17 -17.14 -5.29
CA GLY A 399 5.40 -17.37 -6.07
C GLY A 399 6.61 -17.74 -5.21
N LEU A 400 6.69 -17.20 -3.99
CA LEU A 400 7.80 -17.41 -3.04
C LEU A 400 7.59 -18.63 -2.13
N ALA A 401 6.36 -19.12 -2.00
CA ALA A 401 6.00 -20.22 -1.12
C ALA A 401 6.59 -21.56 -1.61
N SER A 402 6.97 -22.43 -0.70
CA SER A 402 7.32 -23.81 -0.98
C SER A 402 6.10 -24.66 -1.35
N ASP A 403 6.30 -25.85 -1.91
CA ASP A 403 5.21 -26.80 -2.16
C ASP A 403 4.48 -27.17 -0.86
N ALA A 404 5.21 -27.30 0.24
CA ALA A 404 4.62 -27.58 1.56
C ALA A 404 3.76 -26.43 2.07
N ASP A 405 4.19 -25.17 1.86
CA ASP A 405 3.41 -23.99 2.21
C ASP A 405 2.12 -23.92 1.38
N LEU A 406 2.22 -24.15 0.05
CA LEU A 406 1.04 -24.15 -0.82
C LEU A 406 0.06 -25.28 -0.50
N GLU A 407 0.54 -26.45 -0.12
CA GLU A 407 -0.32 -27.55 0.32
C GLU A 407 -1.05 -27.20 1.64
N ALA A 408 -0.37 -26.56 2.59
CA ALA A 408 -1.02 -26.07 3.79
C ALA A 408 -2.08 -25.01 3.50
N VAL A 409 -1.79 -24.06 2.59
CA VAL A 409 -2.77 -23.07 2.11
C VAL A 409 -3.97 -23.74 1.47
N ARG A 410 -3.75 -24.68 0.55
CA ARG A 410 -4.82 -25.44 -0.13
C ARG A 410 -5.72 -26.13 0.87
N SER A 411 -5.12 -26.79 1.85
CA SER A 411 -5.86 -27.48 2.93
C SER A 411 -6.68 -26.51 3.78
N ALA A 412 -6.14 -25.33 4.09
CA ALA A 412 -6.84 -24.30 4.83
C ALA A 412 -8.02 -23.72 4.05
N LEU A 413 -7.84 -23.40 2.76
CA LEU A 413 -8.89 -22.82 1.92
C LEU A 413 -10.03 -23.80 1.64
N ALA A 414 -9.76 -25.10 1.57
CA ALA A 414 -10.81 -26.12 1.40
C ALA A 414 -11.78 -26.18 2.59
N GLY A 415 -11.39 -25.65 3.75
CA GLY A 415 -12.22 -25.60 4.97
C GLY A 415 -12.94 -24.27 5.21
N LEU A 416 -12.73 -23.24 4.38
CA LEU A 416 -13.27 -21.88 4.54
C LEU A 416 -14.46 -21.61 3.63
#